data_e4bfd72ccfe7d244914d0cbc70e5cb68
#
_entry.id   e4bfd72ccfe7d244914d0cbc70e5cb68
#
_cell.length_a   1.000
_cell.length_b   1.000
_cell.length_c   1.000
_cell.angle_alpha   90.00
_cell.angle_beta   90.00
_cell.angle_gamma   90.00
#
_symmetry.space_group_name_H-M   'P 1'
#
loop_
_entity.id
_entity.type
_entity.pdbx_description
1 polymer ?
#
loop_
_entity_poly.entity_id
_entity_poly.type
_entity_poly.pdbx_seq_one_letter_code
_entity_poly.pdbx_strand_id
1 'polypeptide(L)'
;MNYRYHLLKYAGPATRWTCPQCGRKHCFAPYVDKDNHPAGEEYGRCDHESSCGYVKYPPSEDESWRRTPDWNRPRNPRQPSISLKRPEPVQEPAEGYCILPQDIVLKTVRTNPLSDFLYFLTTLFDNQTILRLVREYLIGVTQTGDVIFYQVDIKGRIRGGKIMKYNRETGHRVKDLTAKNPVNWVHVPMLRKGLIPEGWTMSQCLFGEHLLTAYPEKVVCLVEAEKTAVICAGMMPDFIWLSTGGKSGFNDRVEVLDGRKVIAFPDVDAYDQWCEKARERPYLDITVSDYLQQNATEEELRSGADIADLLIRWQQENDLPAVSDVSPVSQPIQPIQTIQENPVVREIRKYISPEYLPEVAALIEELDLEIISVTKLPDE
;
A
#
# COMPACT_ATOMS: atom_id res chain seq x y z
N MET A 1 -23.85 -12.94 -16.49
CA MET A 1 -23.69 -14.40 -16.42
C MET A 1 -24.54 -14.93 -15.27
N ASN A 2 -25.47 -15.88 -15.53
CA ASN A 2 -26.21 -16.52 -14.44
C ASN A 2 -25.35 -17.65 -13.89
N TYR A 3 -24.71 -17.41 -12.74
CA TYR A 3 -24.01 -18.49 -12.03
C TYR A 3 -25.02 -19.45 -11.42
N ARG A 4 -24.88 -20.74 -11.67
CA ARG A 4 -25.76 -21.80 -11.13
C ARG A 4 -25.70 -21.85 -9.60
N TYR A 5 -24.53 -21.54 -9.02
CA TYR A 5 -24.27 -21.60 -7.57
C TYR A 5 -23.81 -20.23 -7.04
N HIS A 6 -24.21 -19.93 -5.81
CA HIS A 6 -23.79 -18.75 -5.05
C HIS A 6 -23.50 -19.14 -3.60
N LEU A 7 -22.70 -18.34 -2.88
CA LEU A 7 -22.46 -18.57 -1.46
C LEU A 7 -23.70 -18.31 -0.64
N LEU A 8 -24.06 -19.25 0.26
CA LEU A 8 -25.20 -19.11 1.16
C LEU A 8 -25.02 -17.87 2.06
N LYS A 9 -25.99 -16.94 1.97
CA LYS A 9 -25.97 -15.72 2.78
C LYS A 9 -26.05 -16.05 4.27
N TYR A 10 -25.34 -15.28 5.10
CA TYR A 10 -25.39 -15.46 6.54
C TYR A 10 -26.74 -15.03 7.10
N ALA A 11 -27.43 -15.97 7.75
CA ALA A 11 -28.68 -15.76 8.46
C ALA A 11 -28.65 -16.43 9.85
N GLY A 12 -27.48 -16.44 10.49
CA GLY A 12 -27.21 -17.04 11.78
C GLY A 12 -26.33 -18.30 11.71
N PRO A 13 -25.88 -18.84 12.85
CA PRO A 13 -24.93 -19.96 12.93
C PRO A 13 -25.37 -21.23 12.17
N ALA A 14 -26.69 -21.46 12.05
CA ALA A 14 -27.23 -22.60 11.30
C ALA A 14 -26.94 -22.55 9.79
N THR A 15 -26.64 -21.37 9.23
CA THR A 15 -26.28 -21.20 7.82
C THR A 15 -24.79 -21.35 7.56
N ARG A 16 -24.02 -21.75 8.57
CA ARG A 16 -22.60 -22.03 8.47
C ARG A 16 -22.29 -23.44 8.92
N TRP A 17 -21.50 -24.11 8.11
CA TRP A 17 -21.10 -25.50 8.34
C TRP A 17 -19.75 -25.58 9.04
N THR A 18 -19.32 -26.80 9.33
CA THR A 18 -17.96 -27.07 9.78
C THR A 18 -17.00 -26.97 8.58
N CYS A 19 -15.94 -26.20 8.71
CA CYS A 19 -14.96 -26.06 7.65
C CYS A 19 -14.19 -27.37 7.45
N PRO A 20 -14.12 -27.92 6.22
CA PRO A 20 -13.44 -29.19 5.97
C PRO A 20 -11.92 -29.13 6.17
N GLN A 21 -11.32 -27.93 6.12
CA GLN A 21 -9.87 -27.76 6.31
C GLN A 21 -9.51 -27.48 7.78
N CYS A 22 -10.11 -26.49 8.44
CA CYS A 22 -9.71 -26.14 9.80
C CYS A 22 -10.54 -26.80 10.89
N GLY A 23 -11.58 -27.57 10.56
CA GLY A 23 -12.44 -28.28 11.50
C GLY A 23 -13.31 -27.43 12.42
N ARG A 24 -13.26 -26.10 12.31
CA ARG A 24 -14.06 -25.18 13.12
C ARG A 24 -15.52 -25.22 12.68
N LYS A 25 -16.41 -25.26 13.67
CA LYS A 25 -17.87 -25.23 13.46
C LYS A 25 -18.37 -23.83 13.16
N HIS A 26 -19.47 -23.74 12.41
CA HIS A 26 -20.18 -22.49 12.11
C HIS A 26 -19.35 -21.39 11.45
N CYS A 27 -18.44 -21.78 10.56
CA CYS A 27 -17.54 -20.84 9.86
C CYS A 27 -17.35 -21.14 8.36
N PHE A 28 -18.11 -22.07 7.80
CA PHE A 28 -18.02 -22.43 6.39
C PHE A 28 -19.31 -22.10 5.66
N ALA A 29 -19.23 -21.19 4.70
CA ALA A 29 -20.31 -20.80 3.81
C ALA A 29 -20.34 -21.77 2.62
N PRO A 30 -21.36 -22.66 2.49
CA PRO A 30 -21.45 -23.55 1.33
C PRO A 30 -21.90 -22.79 0.08
N TYR A 31 -21.50 -23.31 -1.10
CA TYR A 31 -22.11 -22.91 -2.36
C TYR A 31 -23.44 -23.65 -2.54
N VAL A 32 -24.50 -22.89 -2.85
CA VAL A 32 -25.86 -23.40 -3.03
C VAL A 32 -26.44 -22.94 -4.37
N ASP A 33 -27.38 -23.70 -4.93
CA ASP A 33 -28.16 -23.29 -6.08
C ASP A 33 -29.29 -22.29 -5.72
N LYS A 34 -30.08 -21.89 -6.70
CA LYS A 34 -31.20 -20.94 -6.52
C LYS A 34 -32.26 -21.42 -5.49
N ASP A 35 -32.35 -22.73 -5.25
CA ASP A 35 -33.29 -23.37 -4.34
C ASP A 35 -32.64 -23.71 -2.98
N ASN A 36 -31.42 -23.21 -2.73
CA ASN A 36 -30.57 -23.43 -1.55
C ASN A 36 -30.10 -24.89 -1.38
N HIS A 37 -30.07 -25.71 -2.42
CA HIS A 37 -29.45 -27.02 -2.34
C HIS A 37 -27.92 -26.88 -2.49
N PRO A 38 -27.14 -27.51 -1.61
CA PRO A 38 -25.68 -27.40 -1.65
C PRO A 38 -25.09 -28.10 -2.88
N ALA A 39 -24.03 -27.48 -3.43
CA ALA A 39 -23.28 -28.06 -4.56
C ALA A 39 -22.46 -29.30 -4.15
N GLY A 40 -22.17 -29.43 -2.85
CA GLY A 40 -21.42 -30.50 -2.20
C GLY A 40 -20.85 -29.99 -0.88
N GLU A 41 -20.45 -30.92 0.01
CA GLU A 41 -19.99 -30.56 1.36
C GLU A 41 -18.64 -29.83 1.37
N GLU A 42 -17.82 -30.06 0.33
CA GLU A 42 -16.52 -29.42 0.18
C GLU A 42 -16.55 -28.08 -0.57
N TYR A 43 -17.63 -27.74 -1.29
CA TYR A 43 -17.70 -26.51 -2.07
C TYR A 43 -18.24 -25.34 -1.26
N GLY A 44 -17.38 -24.35 -1.01
CA GLY A 44 -17.72 -23.20 -0.18
C GLY A 44 -16.49 -22.42 0.22
N ARG A 45 -16.66 -21.50 1.16
CA ARG A 45 -15.63 -20.61 1.70
C ARG A 45 -15.66 -20.59 3.22
N CYS A 46 -14.48 -20.68 3.84
CA CYS A 46 -14.34 -20.48 5.27
C CYS A 46 -14.35 -18.99 5.62
N ASP A 47 -15.15 -18.60 6.63
CA ASP A 47 -15.21 -17.20 7.10
C ASP A 47 -13.91 -16.75 7.81
N HIS A 48 -13.01 -17.68 8.13
CA HIS A 48 -11.67 -17.39 8.66
C HIS A 48 -10.66 -17.19 7.51
N GLU A 49 -10.87 -16.20 6.68
CA GLU A 49 -10.06 -15.92 5.48
C GLU A 49 -8.56 -15.78 5.80
N SER A 50 -8.22 -15.10 6.91
CA SER A 50 -6.83 -14.82 7.27
C SER A 50 -6.10 -15.97 7.99
N SER A 51 -6.81 -16.98 8.50
CA SER A 51 -6.21 -18.05 9.30
C SER A 51 -6.44 -19.46 8.74
N CYS A 52 -7.41 -19.64 7.83
CA CYS A 52 -7.73 -20.91 7.18
C CYS A 52 -7.68 -20.77 5.66
N GLY A 53 -8.26 -19.69 5.10
CA GLY A 53 -8.24 -19.39 3.67
C GLY A 53 -8.95 -20.39 2.76
N TYR A 54 -9.65 -21.41 3.31
CA TYR A 54 -10.25 -22.45 2.50
C TYR A 54 -11.35 -21.90 1.60
N VAL A 55 -11.16 -22.05 0.29
CA VAL A 55 -12.16 -21.79 -0.75
C VAL A 55 -12.10 -22.93 -1.77
N LYS A 56 -13.25 -23.55 -2.06
CA LYS A 56 -13.38 -24.53 -3.14
C LYS A 56 -14.63 -24.25 -3.94
N TYR A 57 -14.46 -24.00 -5.23
CA TYR A 57 -15.57 -23.70 -6.14
C TYR A 57 -16.23 -24.98 -6.65
N PRO A 58 -17.57 -25.00 -6.87
CA PRO A 58 -18.25 -26.11 -7.50
C PRO A 58 -17.79 -26.28 -8.95
N PRO A 59 -17.86 -27.51 -9.53
CA PRO A 59 -17.52 -27.75 -10.93
C PRO A 59 -18.42 -26.90 -11.84
N SER A 60 -17.81 -26.20 -12.80
CA SER A 60 -18.53 -25.57 -13.90
C SER A 60 -18.83 -26.60 -14.99
N GLU A 61 -19.99 -26.56 -15.62
CA GLU A 61 -20.35 -27.43 -16.74
C GLU A 61 -19.53 -27.13 -18.01
N ASP A 62 -18.80 -26.04 -18.03
CA ASP A 62 -17.95 -25.61 -19.15
C ASP A 62 -16.48 -25.98 -18.90
N GLU A 63 -16.05 -27.14 -19.38
CA GLU A 63 -14.65 -27.61 -19.30
C GLU A 63 -13.69 -26.88 -20.27
N SER A 64 -14.18 -25.89 -21.03
CA SER A 64 -13.39 -25.23 -22.10
C SER A 64 -12.18 -24.44 -21.59
N TRP A 65 -12.11 -24.09 -20.30
CA TRP A 65 -11.01 -23.31 -19.70
C TRP A 65 -9.84 -24.14 -19.14
N ARG A 66 -9.97 -25.49 -19.09
CA ARG A 66 -8.89 -26.38 -18.59
C ARG A 66 -7.76 -26.63 -19.60
N ARG A 67 -7.75 -25.96 -20.75
CA ARG A 67 -6.64 -26.09 -21.70
C ARG A 67 -5.53 -25.14 -21.28
N THR A 68 -4.38 -25.74 -20.89
CA THR A 68 -3.12 -25.03 -20.65
C THR A 68 -2.80 -24.07 -21.81
N PRO A 69 -2.40 -22.82 -21.52
CA PRO A 69 -2.01 -21.89 -22.57
C PRO A 69 -0.76 -22.38 -23.29
N ASP A 70 -0.90 -22.69 -24.57
CA ASP A 70 0.23 -22.95 -25.47
C ASP A 70 0.86 -21.63 -25.89
N TRP A 71 1.98 -21.27 -25.29
CA TRP A 71 2.72 -20.04 -25.52
C TRP A 71 3.28 -19.89 -26.94
N ASN A 72 3.20 -20.93 -27.79
CA ASN A 72 3.77 -20.97 -29.13
C ASN A 72 2.75 -20.81 -30.27
N ARG A 73 1.49 -20.45 -30.01
CA ARG A 73 0.52 -20.20 -31.09
C ARG A 73 0.66 -18.80 -31.65
N PRO A 74 0.86 -18.62 -32.98
CA PRO A 74 0.81 -17.30 -33.59
C PRO A 74 -0.59 -16.70 -33.46
N ARG A 75 -0.65 -15.46 -32.95
CA ARG A 75 -1.92 -14.73 -32.79
C ARG A 75 -2.59 -14.50 -34.16
N ASN A 76 -3.80 -15.01 -34.32
CA ASN A 76 -4.61 -14.77 -35.49
C ASN A 76 -5.17 -13.32 -35.43
N PRO A 77 -4.92 -12.45 -36.42
CA PRO A 77 -5.21 -11.02 -36.30
C PRO A 77 -6.67 -10.61 -36.59
N ARG A 78 -7.63 -11.53 -36.50
CA ARG A 78 -9.04 -11.23 -36.77
C ARG A 78 -10.01 -11.87 -35.76
N GLN A 79 -9.97 -11.39 -34.51
CA GLN A 79 -11.16 -11.42 -33.66
C GLN A 79 -11.64 -9.97 -33.44
N PRO A 80 -12.96 -9.71 -33.46
CA PRO A 80 -13.46 -8.37 -33.19
C PRO A 80 -13.11 -8.02 -31.74
N SER A 81 -12.41 -6.90 -31.57
CA SER A 81 -12.13 -6.32 -30.27
C SER A 81 -13.45 -6.08 -29.55
N ILE A 82 -13.74 -6.85 -28.51
CA ILE A 82 -14.74 -6.48 -27.53
C ILE A 82 -14.15 -5.25 -26.83
N SER A 83 -14.61 -4.08 -27.22
CA SER A 83 -14.32 -2.84 -26.51
C SER A 83 -14.97 -2.96 -25.14
N LEU A 84 -14.22 -3.43 -24.15
CA LEU A 84 -14.60 -3.26 -22.76
C LEU A 84 -14.59 -1.75 -22.50
N LYS A 85 -15.80 -1.17 -22.42
CA LYS A 85 -15.93 0.24 -22.08
C LYS A 85 -15.24 0.46 -20.73
N ARG A 86 -14.34 1.44 -20.71
CA ARG A 86 -13.77 1.98 -19.47
C ARG A 86 -14.92 2.27 -18.51
N PRO A 87 -14.84 1.86 -17.22
CA PRO A 87 -15.85 2.25 -16.24
C PRO A 87 -15.99 3.78 -16.24
N GLU A 88 -17.22 4.28 -16.17
CA GLU A 88 -17.41 5.72 -16.00
C GLU A 88 -16.78 6.15 -14.66
N PRO A 89 -16.12 7.33 -14.62
CA PRO A 89 -15.51 7.81 -13.39
C PRO A 89 -16.57 7.88 -12.29
N VAL A 90 -16.30 7.21 -11.16
CA VAL A 90 -17.14 7.33 -9.97
C VAL A 90 -17.15 8.81 -9.57
N GLN A 91 -18.34 9.40 -9.43
CA GLN A 91 -18.45 10.80 -8.96
C GLN A 91 -17.76 10.92 -7.60
N GLU A 92 -16.70 11.72 -7.54
CA GLU A 92 -16.03 12.01 -6.28
C GLU A 92 -17.00 12.71 -5.31
N PRO A 93 -16.99 12.36 -4.00
CA PRO A 93 -17.72 13.11 -2.99
C PRO A 93 -17.35 14.61 -3.07
N ALA A 94 -18.28 15.48 -2.66
CA ALA A 94 -18.03 16.92 -2.65
C ALA A 94 -16.68 17.25 -2.00
N GLU A 95 -15.89 18.14 -2.62
CA GLU A 95 -14.59 18.55 -2.12
C GLU A 95 -14.68 18.97 -0.64
N GLY A 96 -13.77 18.45 0.19
CA GLY A 96 -13.75 18.69 1.64
C GLY A 96 -14.27 17.53 2.49
N TYR A 97 -15.14 16.67 1.97
CA TYR A 97 -15.69 15.53 2.74
C TYR A 97 -14.88 14.23 2.63
N CYS A 98 -13.76 14.25 1.90
CA CYS A 98 -12.89 13.08 1.74
C CYS A 98 -11.40 13.44 1.75
N ILE A 99 -11.04 14.64 2.22
CA ILE A 99 -9.67 15.15 2.27
C ILE A 99 -9.30 15.42 3.72
N LEU A 100 -8.11 15.03 4.14
CA LEU A 100 -7.56 15.37 5.45
C LEU A 100 -6.79 16.69 5.38
N PRO A 101 -6.83 17.52 6.45
CA PRO A 101 -6.09 18.77 6.51
C PRO A 101 -4.57 18.54 6.43
N GLN A 102 -3.92 19.16 5.46
CA GLN A 102 -2.50 18.97 5.19
C GLN A 102 -1.62 19.42 6.35
N ASP A 103 -1.94 20.55 6.99
CA ASP A 103 -1.18 21.10 8.10
C ASP A 103 -1.13 20.16 9.31
N ILE A 104 -2.22 19.41 9.56
CA ILE A 104 -2.28 18.41 10.63
C ILE A 104 -1.43 17.19 10.27
N VAL A 105 -1.50 16.76 9.02
CA VAL A 105 -0.77 15.60 8.51
C VAL A 105 0.74 15.87 8.57
N LEU A 106 1.19 17.00 8.04
CA LEU A 106 2.61 17.35 8.02
C LEU A 106 3.24 17.45 9.41
N LYS A 107 2.47 17.82 10.43
CA LYS A 107 2.95 17.81 11.84
C LYS A 107 3.31 16.41 12.36
N THR A 108 2.80 15.36 11.73
CA THR A 108 3.10 13.97 12.10
C THR A 108 4.21 13.35 11.25
N VAL A 109 4.51 13.94 10.07
CA VAL A 109 5.62 13.49 9.20
C VAL A 109 6.92 13.94 9.84
N ARG A 110 7.44 13.09 10.69
CA ARG A 110 8.63 13.34 11.50
C ARG A 110 9.25 12.02 11.95
N THR A 111 10.47 12.09 12.34
CA THR A 111 11.24 10.94 12.84
C THR A 111 11.42 10.94 14.36
N ASN A 112 10.86 11.91 15.06
CA ASN A 112 10.87 11.98 16.50
C ASN A 112 9.45 12.15 17.07
N PRO A 113 8.91 11.23 17.92
CA PRO A 113 9.58 9.99 18.33
C PRO A 113 9.78 9.02 17.17
N LEU A 114 10.86 8.23 17.24
CA LEU A 114 11.14 7.19 16.26
C LEU A 114 10.10 6.08 16.40
N SER A 115 9.40 5.73 15.32
CA SER A 115 8.49 4.58 15.34
C SER A 115 9.29 3.27 15.32
N ASP A 116 8.69 2.19 15.85
CA ASP A 116 9.31 0.86 15.77
C ASP A 116 9.54 0.41 14.31
N PHE A 117 8.69 0.84 13.38
CA PHE A 117 8.91 0.60 11.95
C PHE A 117 10.15 1.36 11.42
N LEU A 118 10.29 2.65 11.74
CA LEU A 118 11.48 3.41 11.33
C LEU A 118 12.75 2.87 11.98
N TYR A 119 12.66 2.39 13.22
CA TYR A 119 13.78 1.70 13.86
C TYR A 119 14.16 0.43 13.09
N PHE A 120 13.19 -0.38 12.70
CA PHE A 120 13.45 -1.55 11.86
C PHE A 120 14.15 -1.16 10.55
N LEU A 121 13.72 -0.07 9.90
CA LEU A 121 14.39 0.38 8.69
C LEU A 121 15.87 0.72 8.87
N THR A 122 16.32 1.08 10.10
CA THR A 122 17.75 1.33 10.37
C THR A 122 18.61 0.07 10.31
N THR A 123 18.00 -1.11 10.35
CA THR A 123 18.70 -2.38 10.14
C THR A 123 18.94 -2.69 8.66
N LEU A 124 18.22 -2.00 7.76
CA LEU A 124 18.26 -2.23 6.32
C LEU A 124 18.92 -1.09 5.54
N PHE A 125 18.82 0.14 6.03
CA PHE A 125 19.18 1.35 5.30
C PHE A 125 19.95 2.35 6.16
N ASP A 126 20.72 3.19 5.47
CA ASP A 126 21.33 4.36 6.08
C ASP A 126 20.30 5.47 6.40
N ASN A 127 20.75 6.45 7.19
CA ASN A 127 19.87 7.54 7.60
C ASN A 127 19.38 8.41 6.42
N GLN A 128 20.18 8.59 5.37
CA GLN A 128 19.79 9.40 4.21
C GLN A 128 18.65 8.71 3.44
N THR A 129 18.77 7.41 3.22
CA THR A 129 17.72 6.61 2.61
C THR A 129 16.43 6.65 3.44
N ILE A 130 16.50 6.51 4.77
CA ILE A 130 15.33 6.58 5.64
C ILE A 130 14.67 7.97 5.56
N LEU A 131 15.46 9.05 5.60
CA LEU A 131 14.94 10.41 5.46
C LEU A 131 14.25 10.63 4.10
N ARG A 132 14.84 10.14 3.02
CA ARG A 132 14.23 10.15 1.69
C ARG A 132 12.89 9.42 1.71
N LEU A 133 12.83 8.21 2.21
CA LEU A 133 11.60 7.40 2.28
C LEU A 133 10.49 8.09 3.10
N VAL A 134 10.86 8.67 4.25
CA VAL A 134 9.90 9.41 5.10
C VAL A 134 9.31 10.61 4.36
N ARG A 135 10.13 11.35 3.62
CA ARG A 135 9.69 12.53 2.86
C ARG A 135 8.87 12.13 1.62
N GLU A 136 9.39 11.21 0.80
CA GLU A 136 8.73 10.78 -0.44
C GLU A 136 7.38 10.12 -0.17
N TYR A 137 7.28 9.27 0.85
CA TYR A 137 6.06 8.53 1.17
C TYR A 137 5.18 9.20 2.23
N LEU A 138 5.58 10.40 2.72
CA LEU A 138 4.88 11.12 3.79
C LEU A 138 4.59 10.24 5.00
N ILE A 139 5.60 9.50 5.47
CA ILE A 139 5.46 8.58 6.60
C ILE A 139 5.32 9.39 7.88
N GLY A 140 4.16 9.26 8.52
CA GLY A 140 3.89 9.92 9.80
C GLY A 140 4.18 9.01 10.99
N VAL A 141 4.29 9.63 12.17
CA VAL A 141 4.46 8.93 13.45
C VAL A 141 3.47 9.52 14.47
N THR A 142 2.74 8.65 15.17
CA THR A 142 1.85 9.04 16.25
C THR A 142 2.65 9.47 17.49
N GLN A 143 1.98 10.05 18.48
CA GLN A 143 2.62 10.35 19.77
C GLN A 143 3.07 9.10 20.53
N THR A 144 2.43 7.95 20.25
CA THR A 144 2.76 6.65 20.86
C THR A 144 3.80 5.87 20.08
N GLY A 145 4.35 6.42 18.99
CA GLY A 145 5.40 5.76 18.20
C GLY A 145 4.86 4.82 17.11
N ASP A 146 3.53 4.75 16.89
CA ASP A 146 2.98 3.96 15.79
C ASP A 146 3.22 4.67 14.46
N VAL A 147 3.54 3.93 13.40
CA VAL A 147 3.74 4.49 12.06
C VAL A 147 2.39 4.84 11.42
N ILE A 148 2.38 5.91 10.64
CA ILE A 148 1.22 6.31 9.83
C ILE A 148 1.62 6.28 8.35
N PHE A 149 0.92 5.49 7.56
CA PHE A 149 1.04 5.48 6.10
C PHE A 149 -0.08 6.32 5.49
N TYR A 150 0.26 7.52 5.03
CA TYR A 150 -0.71 8.40 4.41
C TYR A 150 -0.98 8.02 2.96
N GLN A 151 -2.26 8.02 2.59
CA GLN A 151 -2.68 7.88 1.21
C GLN A 151 -2.86 9.27 0.61
N VAL A 152 -2.00 9.61 -0.35
CA VAL A 152 -2.00 10.89 -1.06
C VAL A 152 -2.25 10.62 -2.52
N ASP A 153 -3.29 11.23 -3.08
CA ASP A 153 -3.69 11.00 -4.46
C ASP A 153 -2.81 11.76 -5.47
N ILE A 154 -2.99 11.49 -6.74
CA ILE A 154 -2.25 12.10 -7.85
C ILE A 154 -2.35 13.64 -7.90
N LYS A 155 -3.35 14.22 -7.22
CA LYS A 155 -3.54 15.68 -7.09
C LYS A 155 -2.91 16.24 -5.81
N GLY A 156 -2.18 15.42 -5.04
CA GLY A 156 -1.57 15.83 -3.77
C GLY A 156 -2.55 15.92 -2.57
N ARG A 157 -3.79 15.47 -2.73
CA ARG A 157 -4.80 15.52 -1.65
C ARG A 157 -4.66 14.30 -0.74
N ILE A 158 -4.68 14.51 0.56
CA ILE A 158 -4.51 13.45 1.55
C ILE A 158 -5.86 12.76 1.80
N ARG A 159 -6.01 11.54 1.30
CA ARG A 159 -7.27 10.78 1.30
C ARG A 159 -7.48 9.93 2.54
N GLY A 160 -6.42 9.64 3.26
CA GLY A 160 -6.46 8.82 4.46
C GLY A 160 -5.10 8.62 5.08
N GLY A 161 -5.04 7.85 6.16
CA GLY A 161 -3.80 7.44 6.79
C GLY A 161 -4.04 6.22 7.67
N LYS A 162 -3.27 5.18 7.45
CA LYS A 162 -3.36 3.89 8.13
C LYS A 162 -2.34 3.86 9.26
N ILE A 163 -2.80 3.68 10.49
CA ILE A 163 -1.94 3.60 11.67
C ILE A 163 -1.63 2.14 11.94
N MET A 164 -0.33 1.82 12.01
CA MET A 164 0.14 0.45 12.13
C MET A 164 1.21 0.33 13.21
N LYS A 165 1.22 -0.84 13.87
CA LYS A 165 2.27 -1.24 14.82
C LYS A 165 3.14 -2.32 14.21
N TYR A 166 4.45 -2.18 14.37
CA TYR A 166 5.41 -3.17 13.93
C TYR A 166 6.33 -3.56 15.09
N ASN A 167 6.86 -4.76 15.01
CA ASN A 167 7.96 -5.16 15.88
C ASN A 167 9.26 -4.52 15.36
N ARG A 168 9.98 -3.83 16.23
CA ARG A 168 11.17 -3.06 15.86
C ARG A 168 12.37 -3.91 15.44
N GLU A 169 12.40 -5.19 15.84
CA GLU A 169 13.50 -6.09 15.53
C GLU A 169 13.25 -6.89 14.25
N THR A 170 12.00 -7.33 14.07
CA THR A 170 11.65 -8.23 12.96
C THR A 170 10.94 -7.54 11.81
N GLY A 171 10.46 -6.30 11.99
CA GLY A 171 9.63 -5.61 11.00
C GLY A 171 8.25 -6.26 10.76
N HIS A 172 7.88 -7.27 11.54
CA HIS A 172 6.56 -7.88 11.43
C HIS A 172 5.48 -7.03 12.09
N ARG A 173 4.30 -7.04 11.49
CA ARG A 173 3.13 -6.36 12.03
C ARG A 173 2.73 -6.94 13.38
N VAL A 174 2.58 -6.08 14.40
CA VAL A 174 1.98 -6.47 15.68
C VAL A 174 0.47 -6.46 15.54
N LYS A 175 -0.14 -7.65 15.64
CA LYS A 175 -1.60 -7.81 15.59
C LYS A 175 -2.16 -7.74 17.00
N ASP A 176 -3.01 -6.75 17.27
CA ASP A 176 -3.83 -6.73 18.49
C ASP A 176 -5.00 -7.71 18.29
N LEU A 177 -4.88 -8.89 18.86
CA LEU A 177 -5.89 -9.95 18.76
C LEU A 177 -7.17 -9.62 19.57
N THR A 178 -7.13 -8.59 20.41
CA THR A 178 -8.27 -8.15 21.24
C THR A 178 -9.08 -7.05 20.57
N ALA A 179 -8.51 -6.36 19.60
CA ALA A 179 -9.18 -5.27 18.88
C ALA A 179 -10.18 -5.80 17.84
N LYS A 180 -11.41 -5.28 17.87
CA LYS A 180 -12.42 -5.56 16.84
C LYS A 180 -11.97 -5.20 15.43
N ASN A 181 -11.14 -4.15 15.30
CA ASN A 181 -10.53 -3.72 14.05
C ASN A 181 -9.01 -3.66 14.24
N PRO A 182 -8.26 -4.56 13.59
CA PRO A 182 -6.80 -4.61 13.71
C PRO A 182 -6.09 -3.45 13.00
N VAL A 183 -6.81 -2.63 12.23
CA VAL A 183 -6.31 -1.45 11.51
C VAL A 183 -6.95 -0.21 12.11
N ASN A 184 -6.12 0.74 12.54
CA ASN A 184 -6.56 2.05 12.99
C ASN A 184 -6.34 3.08 11.87
N TRP A 185 -7.16 4.13 11.84
CA TRP A 185 -7.14 5.16 10.82
C TRP A 185 -7.11 6.55 11.43
N VAL A 186 -6.33 7.47 10.85
CA VAL A 186 -6.17 8.83 11.37
C VAL A 186 -7.46 9.64 11.42
N HIS A 187 -8.40 9.40 10.48
CA HIS A 187 -9.68 10.11 10.48
C HIS A 187 -10.51 9.82 11.73
N VAL A 188 -10.38 8.64 12.35
CA VAL A 188 -11.16 8.27 13.55
C VAL A 188 -10.90 9.21 14.73
N PRO A 189 -9.65 9.42 15.20
CA PRO A 189 -9.38 10.43 16.24
C PRO A 189 -9.62 11.86 15.76
N MET A 190 -9.49 12.17 14.46
CA MET A 190 -9.74 13.50 13.92
C MET A 190 -11.22 13.87 13.96
N LEU A 191 -12.12 12.95 13.59
CA LEU A 191 -13.58 13.11 13.76
C LEU A 191 -13.95 13.33 15.22
N ARG A 192 -13.41 12.53 16.14
CA ARG A 192 -13.69 12.68 17.59
C ARG A 192 -13.25 14.03 18.15
N LYS A 193 -12.22 14.65 17.56
CA LYS A 193 -11.69 15.96 17.96
C LYS A 193 -12.31 17.13 17.18
N GLY A 194 -13.24 16.88 16.26
CA GLY A 194 -13.85 17.91 15.40
C GLY A 194 -12.86 18.57 14.43
N LEU A 195 -11.76 17.89 14.06
CA LEU A 195 -10.73 18.39 13.15
C LEU A 195 -11.09 18.20 11.68
N ILE A 196 -12.07 17.38 11.40
CA ILE A 196 -12.66 17.14 10.07
C ILE A 196 -14.19 17.13 10.21
N PRO A 197 -14.94 17.42 9.12
CA PRO A 197 -16.41 17.48 9.17
C PRO A 197 -17.05 16.17 9.63
N GLU A 198 -18.19 16.24 10.33
CA GLU A 198 -18.93 15.06 10.81
C GLU A 198 -19.36 14.12 9.68
N GLY A 199 -19.65 14.64 8.49
CA GLY A 199 -19.98 13.87 7.29
C GLY A 199 -18.76 13.36 6.49
N TRP A 200 -17.54 13.46 7.03
CA TRP A 200 -16.34 13.02 6.32
C TRP A 200 -16.38 11.52 5.99
N THR A 201 -16.10 11.18 4.76
CA THR A 201 -16.07 9.79 4.26
C THR A 201 -14.70 9.44 3.70
N MET A 202 -14.25 8.20 3.91
CA MET A 202 -12.97 7.74 3.41
C MET A 202 -13.05 7.42 1.92
N SER A 203 -12.24 8.13 1.12
CA SER A 203 -12.05 7.86 -0.31
C SER A 203 -10.59 7.49 -0.54
N GLN A 204 -10.30 6.20 -0.48
CA GLN A 204 -8.93 5.69 -0.57
C GLN A 204 -8.35 5.83 -1.97
N CYS A 205 -7.05 6.07 -2.05
CA CYS A 205 -6.21 5.95 -3.24
C CYS A 205 -5.07 4.93 -2.97
N LEU A 206 -4.20 4.71 -3.94
CA LEU A 206 -3.01 3.88 -3.71
C LEU A 206 -2.04 4.59 -2.75
N PHE A 207 -1.37 3.84 -1.91
CA PHE A 207 -0.26 4.40 -1.13
C PHE A 207 0.90 4.72 -2.07
N GLY A 208 1.46 5.92 -1.96
CA GLY A 208 2.50 6.43 -2.87
C GLY A 208 1.97 6.98 -4.20
N GLU A 209 0.66 7.05 -4.44
CA GLU A 209 0.05 7.47 -5.70
C GLU A 209 0.55 8.83 -6.21
N HIS A 210 0.79 9.80 -5.32
CA HIS A 210 1.33 11.12 -5.66
C HIS A 210 2.71 11.06 -6.34
N LEU A 211 3.49 9.99 -6.13
CA LEU A 211 4.78 9.80 -6.78
C LEU A 211 4.66 9.58 -8.30
N LEU A 212 3.48 9.20 -8.79
CA LEU A 212 3.22 9.07 -10.22
C LEU A 212 3.41 10.40 -10.96
N THR A 213 3.05 11.51 -10.32
CA THR A 213 3.25 12.85 -10.89
C THR A 213 4.71 13.30 -10.78
N ALA A 214 5.37 12.97 -9.65
CA ALA A 214 6.77 13.35 -9.42
C ALA A 214 7.74 12.60 -10.35
N TYR A 215 7.42 11.36 -10.75
CA TYR A 215 8.27 10.49 -11.54
C TYR A 215 7.52 9.88 -12.74
N PRO A 216 7.15 10.67 -13.75
CA PRO A 216 6.29 10.22 -14.86
C PRO A 216 6.92 9.10 -15.70
N GLU A 217 8.25 9.02 -15.79
CA GLU A 217 8.96 8.06 -16.63
C GLU A 217 9.34 6.74 -15.93
N LYS A 218 9.27 6.70 -14.58
CA LYS A 218 9.64 5.49 -13.86
C LYS A 218 8.60 4.38 -14.02
N VAL A 219 9.06 3.13 -14.12
CA VAL A 219 8.20 1.95 -14.06
C VAL A 219 7.60 1.85 -12.66
N VAL A 220 6.32 1.50 -12.62
CA VAL A 220 5.57 1.34 -11.36
C VAL A 220 5.63 -0.11 -10.92
N CYS A 221 5.98 -0.34 -9.65
CA CYS A 221 5.86 -1.62 -8.98
C CYS A 221 4.70 -1.55 -7.99
N LEU A 222 3.76 -2.49 -8.08
CA LEU A 222 2.55 -2.53 -7.25
C LEU A 222 2.61 -3.72 -6.30
N VAL A 223 2.45 -3.46 -4.99
CA VAL A 223 2.45 -4.47 -3.92
C VAL A 223 1.20 -4.38 -3.05
N GLU A 224 1.01 -5.32 -2.13
CA GLU A 224 -0.16 -5.31 -1.24
C GLU A 224 -0.01 -4.33 -0.07
N ALA A 225 1.11 -4.39 0.65
CA ALA A 225 1.29 -3.66 1.91
C ALA A 225 2.14 -2.39 1.75
N GLU A 226 1.83 -1.38 2.56
CA GLU A 226 2.58 -0.13 2.61
C GLU A 226 4.03 -0.35 3.08
N LYS A 227 4.23 -1.24 4.08
CA LYS A 227 5.56 -1.65 4.55
C LYS A 227 6.43 -2.14 3.39
N THR A 228 5.87 -3.05 2.59
CA THR A 228 6.54 -3.66 1.45
C THR A 228 6.93 -2.60 0.42
N ALA A 229 6.03 -1.67 0.08
CA ALA A 229 6.34 -0.58 -0.84
C ALA A 229 7.51 0.28 -0.35
N VAL A 230 7.53 0.65 0.93
CA VAL A 230 8.61 1.48 1.52
C VAL A 230 9.95 0.76 1.51
N ILE A 231 9.99 -0.53 1.91
CA ILE A 231 11.24 -1.31 1.94
C ILE A 231 11.77 -1.48 0.51
N CYS A 232 10.91 -1.87 -0.43
CA CYS A 232 11.31 -2.04 -1.82
C CYS A 232 11.80 -0.72 -2.46
N ALA A 233 11.18 0.41 -2.13
CA ALA A 233 11.65 1.73 -2.58
C ALA A 233 13.02 2.12 -2.00
N GLY A 234 13.35 1.62 -0.82
CA GLY A 234 14.69 1.75 -0.25
C GLY A 234 15.74 0.93 -1.02
N MET A 235 15.40 -0.31 -1.34
CA MET A 235 16.30 -1.26 -2.02
C MET A 235 16.41 -1.03 -3.53
N MET A 236 15.33 -0.60 -4.18
CA MET A 236 15.22 -0.44 -5.62
C MET A 236 14.65 0.94 -5.98
N PRO A 237 15.43 2.03 -5.80
CA PRO A 237 14.97 3.41 -5.96
C PRO A 237 14.68 3.82 -7.42
N ASP A 238 15.10 3.01 -8.39
CA ASP A 238 14.85 3.28 -9.82
C ASP A 238 13.38 3.09 -10.21
N PHE A 239 12.59 2.46 -9.37
CA PHE A 239 11.16 2.20 -9.56
C PHE A 239 10.32 3.07 -8.64
N ILE A 240 9.04 3.23 -8.98
CA ILE A 240 8.03 3.75 -8.04
C ILE A 240 7.31 2.56 -7.42
N TRP A 241 7.33 2.46 -6.11
CA TRP A 241 6.65 1.41 -5.38
C TRP A 241 5.34 1.93 -4.78
N LEU A 242 4.22 1.37 -5.23
CA LEU A 242 2.89 1.70 -4.75
C LEU A 242 2.27 0.52 -4.01
N SER A 243 1.36 0.78 -3.09
CA SER A 243 0.62 -0.29 -2.43
C SER A 243 -0.88 -0.13 -2.57
N THR A 244 -1.56 -1.27 -2.74
CA THR A 244 -3.03 -1.35 -2.75
C THR A 244 -3.64 -1.24 -1.36
N GLY A 245 -2.85 -1.36 -0.30
CA GLY A 245 -3.29 -1.38 1.09
C GLY A 245 -3.87 -2.71 1.55
N GLY A 246 -3.74 -3.76 0.76
CA GLY A 246 -4.14 -5.14 1.01
C GLY A 246 -4.70 -5.85 -0.21
N LYS A 247 -4.86 -7.17 -0.12
CA LYS A 247 -5.25 -8.09 -1.20
C LYS A 247 -6.49 -7.64 -2.00
N SER A 248 -7.51 -7.11 -1.33
CA SER A 248 -8.74 -6.61 -1.98
C SER A 248 -8.57 -5.22 -2.60
N GLY A 249 -7.45 -4.57 -2.37
CA GLY A 249 -7.20 -3.21 -2.82
C GLY A 249 -6.85 -3.08 -4.30
N PHE A 250 -6.57 -4.19 -5.00
CA PHE A 250 -6.50 -4.22 -6.45
C PHE A 250 -7.92 -4.18 -7.03
N ASN A 251 -8.48 -2.98 -7.10
CA ASN A 251 -9.84 -2.66 -7.57
C ASN A 251 -9.77 -1.37 -8.41
N ASP A 252 -10.85 -0.62 -8.52
CA ASP A 252 -10.92 0.59 -9.35
C ASP A 252 -9.88 1.68 -9.01
N ARG A 253 -9.21 1.58 -7.85
CA ARG A 253 -8.10 2.49 -7.52
C ARG A 253 -6.89 2.33 -8.45
N VAL A 254 -6.72 1.18 -9.09
CA VAL A 254 -5.61 0.97 -10.05
C VAL A 254 -5.86 1.66 -11.40
N GLU A 255 -7.05 2.22 -11.63
CA GLU A 255 -7.36 2.99 -12.86
C GLU A 255 -6.45 4.22 -13.02
N VAL A 256 -5.92 4.77 -11.93
CA VAL A 256 -4.95 5.87 -11.95
C VAL A 256 -3.64 5.49 -12.65
N LEU A 257 -3.39 4.19 -12.84
CA LEU A 257 -2.19 3.65 -13.49
C LEU A 257 -2.31 3.60 -15.02
N ASP A 258 -3.42 4.07 -15.59
CA ASP A 258 -3.61 4.15 -17.05
C ASP A 258 -2.46 4.92 -17.71
N GLY A 259 -1.90 4.36 -18.80
CA GLY A 259 -0.75 4.91 -19.49
C GLY A 259 0.62 4.66 -18.80
N ARG A 260 0.66 3.94 -17.68
CA ARG A 260 1.90 3.58 -16.98
C ARG A 260 2.23 2.10 -17.16
N LYS A 261 3.51 1.80 -17.32
CA LYS A 261 3.99 0.41 -17.25
C LYS A 261 4.04 -0.03 -15.80
N VAL A 262 3.35 -1.12 -15.47
CA VAL A 262 3.19 -1.64 -14.10
C VAL A 262 3.66 -3.08 -14.01
N ILE A 263 4.45 -3.37 -12.98
CA ILE A 263 4.80 -4.74 -12.57
C ILE A 263 4.16 -4.95 -11.19
N ALA A 264 3.22 -5.87 -11.10
CA ALA A 264 2.54 -6.19 -9.86
C ALA A 264 3.19 -7.39 -9.17
N PHE A 265 3.54 -7.25 -7.90
CA PHE A 265 4.12 -8.28 -7.05
C PHE A 265 3.15 -8.62 -5.93
N PRO A 266 2.16 -9.50 -6.18
CA PRO A 266 1.25 -9.97 -5.14
C PRO A 266 1.99 -10.77 -4.08
N ASP A 267 1.47 -10.80 -2.86
CA ASP A 267 1.90 -11.75 -1.84
C ASP A 267 1.68 -13.18 -2.35
N VAL A 268 2.40 -14.15 -1.81
CA VAL A 268 2.41 -15.54 -2.33
C VAL A 268 1.02 -16.16 -2.46
N ASP A 269 0.07 -15.78 -1.62
CA ASP A 269 -1.30 -16.31 -1.60
C ASP A 269 -2.30 -15.51 -2.46
N ALA A 270 -1.85 -14.44 -3.13
CA ALA A 270 -2.69 -13.51 -3.89
C ALA A 270 -2.46 -13.57 -5.42
N TYR A 271 -1.48 -14.34 -5.89
CA TYR A 271 -1.06 -14.35 -7.29
C TYR A 271 -2.20 -14.60 -8.27
N ASP A 272 -2.94 -15.71 -8.10
CA ASP A 272 -4.03 -16.06 -9.03
C ASP A 272 -5.13 -14.99 -9.06
N GLN A 273 -5.47 -14.45 -7.89
CA GLN A 273 -6.47 -13.40 -7.78
C GLN A 273 -6.03 -12.11 -8.51
N TRP A 274 -4.75 -11.73 -8.40
CA TRP A 274 -4.24 -10.55 -9.07
C TRP A 274 -4.12 -10.75 -10.58
N CYS A 275 -3.75 -11.95 -11.03
CA CYS A 275 -3.80 -12.31 -12.45
C CYS A 275 -5.21 -12.19 -13.03
N GLU A 276 -6.24 -12.64 -12.30
CA GLU A 276 -7.64 -12.51 -12.72
C GLU A 276 -8.04 -11.05 -12.85
N LYS A 277 -7.76 -10.23 -11.83
CA LYS A 277 -8.06 -8.81 -11.81
C LYS A 277 -7.33 -8.00 -12.88
N ALA A 278 -6.09 -8.37 -13.20
CA ALA A 278 -5.35 -7.75 -14.30
C ALA A 278 -5.99 -8.10 -15.66
N ARG A 279 -6.46 -9.35 -15.84
CA ARG A 279 -7.20 -9.75 -17.06
C ARG A 279 -8.53 -9.01 -17.24
N GLU A 280 -9.19 -8.63 -16.14
CA GLU A 280 -10.41 -7.82 -16.18
C GLU A 280 -10.15 -6.38 -16.68
N ARG A 281 -8.88 -5.93 -16.68
CA ARG A 281 -8.44 -4.58 -17.08
C ARG A 281 -7.37 -4.61 -18.20
N PRO A 282 -7.67 -5.20 -19.36
CA PRO A 282 -6.69 -5.41 -20.43
C PRO A 282 -6.20 -4.12 -21.10
N TYR A 283 -6.82 -2.98 -20.77
CA TYR A 283 -6.42 -1.65 -21.20
C TYR A 283 -5.32 -1.04 -20.33
N LEU A 284 -5.05 -1.59 -19.15
CA LEU A 284 -3.92 -1.20 -18.31
C LEU A 284 -2.71 -2.08 -18.65
N ASP A 285 -1.52 -1.48 -18.75
CA ASP A 285 -0.27 -2.21 -18.99
C ASP A 285 0.27 -2.79 -17.66
N ILE A 286 -0.45 -3.80 -17.12
CA ILE A 286 -0.10 -4.46 -15.87
C ILE A 286 0.38 -5.89 -16.13
N THR A 287 1.63 -6.16 -15.78
CA THR A 287 2.20 -7.50 -15.74
C THR A 287 2.23 -7.99 -14.30
N VAL A 288 1.59 -9.12 -14.01
CA VAL A 288 1.67 -9.76 -12.68
C VAL A 288 2.89 -10.68 -12.66
N SER A 289 3.82 -10.41 -11.76
CA SER A 289 5.05 -11.17 -11.60
C SER A 289 4.80 -12.44 -10.80
N ASP A 290 5.30 -13.56 -11.29
CA ASP A 290 5.34 -14.85 -10.61
C ASP A 290 6.66 -15.09 -9.85
N TYR A 291 7.46 -14.03 -9.70
CA TYR A 291 8.79 -14.11 -9.09
C TYR A 291 8.77 -14.70 -7.68
N LEU A 292 7.78 -14.31 -6.85
CA LEU A 292 7.64 -14.87 -5.51
C LEU A 292 7.36 -16.38 -5.55
N GLN A 293 6.46 -16.82 -6.43
CA GLN A 293 6.08 -18.23 -6.57
C GLN A 293 7.25 -19.10 -7.00
N GLN A 294 8.17 -18.53 -7.79
CA GLN A 294 9.35 -19.24 -8.29
C GLN A 294 10.53 -19.27 -7.32
N ASN A 295 10.66 -18.25 -6.44
CA ASN A 295 11.86 -18.02 -5.64
C ASN A 295 11.64 -18.09 -4.13
N ALA A 296 10.40 -18.12 -3.65
CA ALA A 296 10.09 -18.26 -2.24
C ALA A 296 10.38 -19.71 -1.77
N THR A 297 10.95 -19.82 -0.58
CA THR A 297 11.14 -21.11 0.12
C THR A 297 9.78 -21.66 0.57
N GLU A 298 9.73 -22.97 0.90
CA GLU A 298 8.50 -23.56 1.45
C GLU A 298 8.03 -22.89 2.75
N GLU A 299 8.94 -22.34 3.55
CA GLU A 299 8.62 -21.62 4.78
C GLU A 299 8.00 -20.26 4.46
N GLU A 300 8.57 -19.53 3.52
CA GLU A 300 8.06 -18.25 3.03
C GLU A 300 6.67 -18.39 2.39
N LEU A 301 6.46 -19.45 1.59
CA LEU A 301 5.14 -19.78 1.03
C LEU A 301 4.10 -20.04 2.13
N ARG A 302 4.49 -20.71 3.23
CA ARG A 302 3.60 -21.00 4.36
C ARG A 302 3.35 -19.79 5.25
N SER A 303 4.32 -18.90 5.40
CA SER A 303 4.22 -17.69 6.23
C SER A 303 3.49 -16.54 5.55
N GLY A 304 3.29 -16.60 4.22
CA GLY A 304 2.68 -15.53 3.45
C GLY A 304 3.67 -14.39 3.17
N ALA A 305 4.89 -14.75 2.73
CA ALA A 305 5.93 -13.78 2.42
C ALA A 305 5.55 -12.83 1.28
N ASP A 306 6.12 -11.64 1.33
CA ASP A 306 6.02 -10.61 0.30
C ASP A 306 7.38 -10.41 -0.40
N ILE A 307 7.41 -9.57 -1.44
CA ILE A 307 8.65 -9.32 -2.20
C ILE A 307 9.74 -8.67 -1.35
N ALA A 308 9.40 -7.87 -0.32
CA ALA A 308 10.39 -7.28 0.57
C ALA A 308 11.09 -8.35 1.42
N ASP A 309 10.38 -9.40 1.86
CA ASP A 309 10.97 -10.50 2.62
C ASP A 309 12.05 -11.22 1.77
N LEU A 310 11.78 -11.46 0.47
CA LEU A 310 12.76 -12.05 -0.43
C LEU A 310 13.97 -11.13 -0.67
N LEU A 311 13.74 -9.83 -0.84
CA LEU A 311 14.83 -8.86 -1.04
C LEU A 311 15.71 -8.72 0.21
N ILE A 312 15.12 -8.73 1.40
CA ILE A 312 15.85 -8.72 2.68
C ILE A 312 16.70 -9.99 2.80
N ARG A 313 16.13 -11.17 2.52
CA ARG A 313 16.87 -12.43 2.52
C ARG A 313 18.04 -12.39 1.52
N TRP A 314 17.78 -11.94 0.30
CA TRP A 314 18.83 -11.82 -0.72
C TRP A 314 19.96 -10.88 -0.28
N GLN A 315 19.65 -9.75 0.34
CA GLN A 315 20.64 -8.83 0.89
C GLN A 315 21.50 -9.51 1.97
N GLN A 316 20.88 -10.28 2.86
CA GLN A 316 21.58 -11.00 3.94
C GLN A 316 22.48 -12.13 3.42
N GLU A 317 22.00 -12.91 2.44
CA GLU A 317 22.75 -14.02 1.84
C GLU A 317 23.97 -13.56 1.02
N ASN A 318 23.93 -12.36 0.45
CA ASN A 318 25.03 -11.84 -0.35
C ASN A 318 26.01 -10.98 0.43
N ASP A 319 25.89 -10.93 1.77
CA ASP A 319 26.78 -10.18 2.67
C ASP A 319 27.03 -8.74 2.17
N LEU A 320 26.06 -8.20 1.45
CA LEU A 320 26.09 -6.80 1.04
C LEU A 320 25.94 -6.01 2.33
N PRO A 321 26.99 -5.22 2.73
CA PRO A 321 26.85 -4.40 3.92
C PRO A 321 25.56 -3.61 3.79
N ALA A 322 24.74 -3.61 4.86
CA ALA A 322 23.78 -2.55 5.01
C ALA A 322 24.54 -1.28 4.64
N VAL A 323 24.13 -0.58 3.58
CA VAL A 323 24.91 0.52 3.00
C VAL A 323 25.28 1.49 4.11
N SER A 324 26.34 1.20 4.81
CA SER A 324 27.24 2.03 5.60
C SER A 324 28.06 1.19 6.57
N ASP A 325 29.34 1.47 6.70
CA ASP A 325 30.21 1.17 7.85
C ASP A 325 29.72 1.89 9.14
N VAL A 326 28.49 1.62 9.57
CA VAL A 326 27.99 2.08 10.86
C VAL A 326 27.73 0.85 11.68
N SER A 327 28.65 0.57 12.60
CA SER A 327 28.46 -0.35 13.72
C SER A 327 27.04 -0.23 14.27
N PRO A 328 26.40 -1.35 14.72
CA PRO A 328 25.05 -1.30 15.25
C PRO A 328 24.96 -0.14 16.21
N VAL A 329 24.12 0.83 15.88
CA VAL A 329 24.00 2.08 16.63
C VAL A 329 23.45 1.74 17.99
N SER A 330 24.36 1.46 18.92
CA SER A 330 24.07 1.46 20.36
C SER A 330 23.86 2.89 20.90
N GLN A 331 23.92 3.88 20.02
CA GLN A 331 23.43 5.22 20.31
C GLN A 331 22.03 5.36 19.71
N PRO A 332 21.04 5.85 20.49
CA PRO A 332 19.78 6.25 19.93
C PRO A 332 20.13 7.12 18.71
N ILE A 333 19.49 6.84 17.56
CA ILE A 333 19.55 7.76 16.42
C ILE A 333 19.34 9.11 17.07
N GLN A 334 20.40 9.92 17.09
CA GLN A 334 20.27 11.27 17.67
C GLN A 334 19.03 11.82 17.03
N PRO A 335 18.04 12.31 17.81
CA PRO A 335 16.79 12.78 17.27
C PRO A 335 17.20 13.56 16.04
N ILE A 336 16.72 13.14 14.85
CA ILE A 336 17.07 13.81 13.61
C ILE A 336 16.81 15.22 14.00
N GLN A 337 17.89 15.94 14.21
CA GLN A 337 17.85 17.29 14.75
C GLN A 337 16.77 17.91 13.94
N THR A 338 15.68 18.31 14.60
CA THR A 338 14.53 19.00 14.06
C THR A 338 15.05 19.65 12.81
N ILE A 339 14.68 19.18 11.58
CA ILE A 339 15.39 19.56 10.35
C ILE A 339 15.72 21.00 10.59
N GLN A 340 16.99 21.29 10.87
CA GLN A 340 17.32 22.67 11.24
C GLN A 340 16.96 23.35 9.94
N GLU A 341 15.80 24.00 9.97
CA GLU A 341 15.33 24.79 8.87
C GLU A 341 16.55 25.56 8.41
N ASN A 342 16.92 25.38 7.14
CA ASN A 342 18.09 26.06 6.57
C ASN A 342 18.09 27.48 7.12
N PRO A 343 19.15 27.96 7.75
CA PRO A 343 19.19 29.28 8.38
C PRO A 343 18.72 30.39 7.43
N VAL A 344 18.97 30.22 6.13
CA VAL A 344 18.51 31.10 5.05
C VAL A 344 16.99 31.07 4.95
N VAL A 345 16.38 29.90 4.92
CA VAL A 345 14.90 29.75 4.87
C VAL A 345 14.25 30.36 6.12
N ARG A 346 14.84 30.13 7.29
CA ARG A 346 14.35 30.71 8.55
C ARG A 346 14.41 32.24 8.56
N GLU A 347 15.48 32.82 7.99
CA GLU A 347 15.61 34.28 7.91
C GLU A 347 14.64 34.87 6.89
N ILE A 348 14.55 34.28 5.71
CA ILE A 348 13.65 34.73 4.62
C ILE A 348 12.19 34.60 4.98
N ARG A 349 11.79 33.63 5.81
CA ARG A 349 10.41 33.48 6.32
C ARG A 349 9.88 34.76 6.99
N LYS A 350 10.74 35.63 7.50
CA LYS A 350 10.33 36.89 8.09
C LYS A 350 9.85 37.91 7.07
N TYR A 351 10.19 37.73 5.80
CA TYR A 351 10.00 38.71 4.73
C TYR A 351 9.13 38.24 3.58
N ILE A 352 8.79 36.96 3.53
CA ILE A 352 8.03 36.34 2.44
C ILE A 352 6.69 35.82 2.97
N SER A 353 5.63 36.05 2.20
CA SER A 353 4.31 35.47 2.49
C SER A 353 4.36 33.96 2.60
N PRO A 354 3.64 33.36 3.56
CA PRO A 354 3.66 31.91 3.80
C PRO A 354 3.38 31.05 2.56
N GLU A 355 2.63 31.57 1.59
CA GLU A 355 2.25 30.90 0.35
C GLU A 355 3.44 30.65 -0.62
N TYR A 356 4.44 31.56 -0.63
CA TYR A 356 5.63 31.44 -1.48
C TYR A 356 6.82 30.75 -0.81
N LEU A 357 6.72 30.49 0.49
CA LEU A 357 7.81 29.95 1.28
C LEU A 357 8.31 28.58 0.81
N PRO A 358 7.44 27.62 0.38
CA PRO A 358 7.88 26.33 -0.11
C PRO A 358 8.72 26.43 -1.38
N GLU A 359 8.35 27.30 -2.32
CA GLU A 359 9.06 27.51 -3.58
C GLU A 359 10.44 28.13 -3.35
N VAL A 360 10.49 29.12 -2.46
CA VAL A 360 11.74 29.79 -2.10
C VAL A 360 12.67 28.87 -1.32
N ALA A 361 12.14 28.04 -0.42
CA ALA A 361 12.91 27.04 0.33
C ALA A 361 13.54 26.02 -0.61
N ALA A 362 12.78 25.52 -1.61
CA ALA A 362 13.28 24.60 -2.62
C ALA A 362 14.41 25.24 -3.46
N LEU A 363 14.26 26.50 -3.88
CA LEU A 363 15.30 27.22 -4.61
C LEU A 363 16.58 27.43 -3.81
N ILE A 364 16.46 27.71 -2.50
CA ILE A 364 17.61 27.89 -1.61
C ILE A 364 18.39 26.59 -1.45
N GLU A 365 17.68 25.46 -1.31
CA GLU A 365 18.30 24.14 -1.21
C GLU A 365 18.93 23.71 -2.57
N GLU A 366 18.23 23.94 -3.70
CA GLU A 366 18.71 23.59 -5.03
C GLU A 366 19.96 24.38 -5.46
N LEU A 367 20.01 25.65 -5.08
CA LEU A 367 21.09 26.56 -5.47
C LEU A 367 22.19 26.69 -4.42
N ASP A 368 22.10 25.98 -3.30
CA ASP A 368 23.06 26.04 -2.16
C ASP A 368 23.35 27.47 -1.73
N LEU A 369 22.29 28.27 -1.57
CA LEU A 369 22.40 29.71 -1.31
C LEU A 369 22.72 29.99 0.16
N GLU A 370 23.65 30.92 0.38
CA GLU A 370 23.98 31.50 1.69
C GLU A 370 23.52 32.95 1.79
N ILE A 371 23.09 33.36 2.98
CA ILE A 371 22.78 34.78 3.25
C ILE A 371 24.10 35.55 3.44
N ILE A 372 24.37 36.44 2.48
CA ILE A 372 25.50 37.37 2.57
C ILE A 372 25.08 38.64 3.33
N SER A 373 23.87 39.16 3.09
CA SER A 373 23.31 40.29 3.82
C SER A 373 21.80 40.42 3.61
N VAL A 374 21.09 40.97 4.59
CA VAL A 374 19.68 41.31 4.47
C VAL A 374 19.55 42.81 4.53
N THR A 375 19.17 43.44 3.42
CA THR A 375 18.88 44.88 3.36
C THR A 375 17.37 45.03 3.27
N LYS A 376 16.78 45.77 4.23
CA LYS A 376 15.37 46.10 4.20
C LYS A 376 15.12 47.05 3.01
N LEU A 377 14.22 46.65 2.10
CA LEU A 377 13.76 47.55 1.06
C LEU A 377 12.98 48.69 1.72
N PRO A 378 13.11 49.94 1.25
CA PRO A 378 12.29 51.03 1.75
C PRO A 378 10.83 50.71 1.46
N ASP A 379 9.97 50.96 2.47
CA ASP A 379 8.52 50.87 2.35
C ASP A 379 8.07 51.82 1.23
N GLU A 380 7.48 51.31 0.14
CA GLU A 380 6.76 52.09 -0.86
C GLU A 380 5.34 52.40 -0.39
#